data_cf29b4c6e45f1719e797bc674ca8df4c
#
_entry.id   cf29b4c6e45f1719e797bc674ca8df4c
#
_cell.length_a   1.000
_cell.length_b   1.000
_cell.length_c   1.000
_cell.angle_alpha   90.00
_cell.angle_beta   90.00
_cell.angle_gamma   90.00
#
_symmetry.space_group_name_H-M   'P 1'
#
loop_
_entity.id
_entity.type
_entity.pdbx_description
1 polymer ?
#
loop_
_entity_poly.entity_id
_entity_poly.type
_entity_poly.pdbx_seq_one_letter_code
_entity_poly.pdbx_strand_id
1 'polypeptide(L)'
;NGSSVYKMASDKSSYQTLYNMGNGKAASIPYVGIVLIVLTILFVFVTTSTKYGKKVYAVGSNLKGARMAGINVAAMKISVFAICGALVGVAAFLWIAMNASCDPATTGTSYEMYAIAAVVLGGISMSGGKGRCLGILFGAMSYTVIDKIIVSLKMDSLINNAIKGMILLIVIMIQVAGPKIRGKLK
;
A
#
# COMPACT_ATOMS: atom_id res chain seq x y z
N ASN A 1 28.28 11.68 6.50
CA ASN A 1 29.01 11.22 5.35
C ASN A 1 28.05 10.58 4.35
N GLY A 2 27.74 11.29 3.29
CA GLY A 2 27.43 10.85 1.98
C GLY A 2 26.16 10.00 1.78
N SER A 3 25.03 10.64 1.56
CA SER A 3 23.95 10.06 0.75
C SER A 3 24.48 9.85 -0.67
N SER A 4 25.21 8.76 -0.90
CA SER A 4 25.63 8.39 -2.24
C SER A 4 24.49 7.62 -2.90
N VAL A 5 23.97 8.17 -3.99
CA VAL A 5 23.01 7.47 -4.85
C VAL A 5 23.71 6.25 -5.46
N TYR A 6 23.31 5.06 -5.07
CA TYR A 6 23.77 3.83 -5.69
C TYR A 6 23.06 3.63 -7.02
N LYS A 7 23.79 3.86 -8.11
CA LYS A 7 23.30 3.50 -9.46
C LYS A 7 23.74 2.08 -9.77
N MET A 8 22.87 1.29 -10.37
CA MET A 8 23.30 0.02 -10.94
C MET A 8 24.38 0.30 -11.98
N ALA A 9 25.51 -0.41 -11.88
CA ALA A 9 26.66 -0.20 -12.76
C ALA A 9 26.24 -0.28 -14.24
N SER A 10 26.94 0.51 -15.07
CA SER A 10 26.64 0.69 -16.50
C SER A 10 26.83 -0.55 -17.37
N ASP A 11 27.28 -1.68 -16.79
CA ASP A 11 27.39 -2.95 -17.50
C ASP A 11 26.00 -3.55 -17.78
N LYS A 12 25.50 -3.19 -18.94
CA LYS A 12 24.17 -3.56 -19.46
C LYS A 12 23.88 -5.06 -19.44
N SER A 13 24.90 -5.93 -19.50
CA SER A 13 24.68 -7.36 -19.64
C SER A 13 24.17 -8.04 -18.37
N SER A 14 24.69 -7.68 -17.19
CA SER A 14 24.36 -8.34 -15.93
C SER A 14 23.02 -7.87 -15.34
N TYR A 15 22.60 -6.65 -15.62
CA TYR A 15 21.36 -6.05 -15.07
C TYR A 15 20.22 -5.96 -16.08
N GLN A 16 20.44 -6.40 -17.32
CA GLN A 16 19.42 -6.30 -18.38
C GLN A 16 18.16 -7.09 -18.03
N THR A 17 18.29 -8.23 -17.39
CA THR A 17 17.17 -9.06 -16.94
C THR A 17 16.35 -8.33 -15.86
N LEU A 18 17.02 -7.71 -14.90
CA LEU A 18 16.37 -6.92 -13.83
C LEU A 18 15.69 -5.67 -14.38
N TYR A 19 16.35 -4.95 -15.26
CA TYR A 19 15.79 -3.78 -15.94
C TYR A 19 14.57 -4.14 -16.78
N ASN A 20 14.64 -5.27 -17.50
CA ASN A 20 13.52 -5.77 -18.29
C ASN A 20 12.35 -6.23 -17.39
N MET A 21 12.60 -6.75 -16.18
CA MET A 21 11.56 -7.05 -15.21
C MET A 21 10.85 -5.79 -14.69
N GLY A 22 11.57 -4.68 -14.51
CA GLY A 22 10.98 -3.43 -14.05
C GLY A 22 10.30 -2.62 -15.16
N ASN A 23 10.92 -2.54 -16.33
CA ASN A 23 10.50 -1.67 -17.45
C ASN A 23 9.95 -2.43 -18.66
N GLY A 24 9.99 -3.77 -18.65
CA GLY A 24 9.45 -4.59 -19.72
C GLY A 24 7.93 -4.53 -19.78
N LYS A 25 7.40 -4.78 -20.97
CA LYS A 25 5.96 -4.82 -21.24
C LYS A 25 5.59 -6.17 -21.84
N ALA A 26 4.52 -6.77 -21.33
CA ALA A 26 3.86 -7.89 -21.98
C ALA A 26 2.51 -7.37 -22.53
N ALA A 27 2.32 -7.48 -23.85
CA ALA A 27 1.09 -7.04 -24.51
C ALA A 27 0.63 -5.60 -24.12
N SER A 28 1.57 -4.63 -24.10
CA SER A 28 1.36 -3.22 -23.71
C SER A 28 1.18 -2.94 -22.21
N ILE A 29 1.16 -3.97 -21.35
CA ILE A 29 1.04 -3.81 -19.91
C ILE A 29 2.43 -3.95 -19.27
N PRO A 30 2.88 -3.01 -18.42
CA PRO A 30 4.14 -3.15 -17.70
C PRO A 30 4.10 -4.37 -16.76
N TYR A 31 5.18 -5.12 -16.66
CA TYR A 31 5.26 -6.31 -15.77
C TYR A 31 4.88 -6.00 -14.32
N VAL A 32 5.23 -4.82 -13.82
CA VAL A 32 4.86 -4.37 -12.48
C VAL A 32 3.33 -4.29 -12.30
N GLY A 33 2.62 -3.86 -13.34
CA GLY A 33 1.15 -3.84 -13.36
C GLY A 33 0.56 -5.25 -13.30
N ILE A 34 1.16 -6.21 -14.00
CA ILE A 34 0.73 -7.62 -13.97
C ILE A 34 0.92 -8.19 -12.56
N VAL A 35 2.08 -7.95 -11.93
CA VAL A 35 2.35 -8.37 -10.54
C VAL A 35 1.32 -7.78 -9.59
N LEU A 36 0.99 -6.50 -9.72
CA LEU A 36 -0.03 -5.84 -8.91
C LEU A 36 -1.41 -6.52 -9.06
N ILE A 37 -1.83 -6.82 -10.28
CA ILE A 37 -3.12 -7.47 -10.55
C ILE A 37 -3.13 -8.88 -9.95
N VAL A 38 -2.08 -9.66 -10.15
CA VAL A 38 -1.96 -11.02 -9.61
C VAL A 38 -2.01 -11.01 -8.09
N LEU A 39 -1.26 -10.13 -7.44
CA LEU A 39 -1.29 -9.96 -5.98
C LEU A 39 -2.67 -9.53 -5.49
N THR A 40 -3.33 -8.62 -6.19
CA THR A 40 -4.68 -8.18 -5.83
C THR A 40 -5.67 -9.34 -5.89
N ILE A 41 -5.67 -10.13 -6.96
CA ILE A 41 -6.55 -11.31 -7.11
C ILE A 41 -6.26 -12.32 -5.99
N LEU A 42 -4.99 -12.61 -5.72
CA LEU A 42 -4.57 -13.51 -4.66
C LEU A 42 -5.10 -13.05 -3.29
N PHE A 43 -4.91 -11.77 -2.94
CA PHE A 43 -5.35 -11.26 -1.64
C PHE A 43 -6.86 -11.09 -1.54
N VAL A 44 -7.55 -10.78 -2.62
CA VAL A 44 -9.03 -10.84 -2.67
C VAL A 44 -9.49 -12.26 -2.36
N PHE A 45 -8.92 -13.27 -3.00
CA PHE A 45 -9.27 -14.67 -2.74
C PHE A 45 -8.95 -15.07 -1.29
N VAL A 46 -7.77 -14.75 -0.79
CA VAL A 46 -7.36 -15.05 0.61
C VAL A 46 -8.31 -14.39 1.61
N THR A 47 -8.65 -13.13 1.42
CA THR A 47 -9.48 -12.37 2.38
C THR A 47 -10.95 -12.77 2.33
N THR A 48 -11.49 -13.13 1.16
CA THR A 48 -12.92 -13.45 1.01
C THR A 48 -13.22 -14.93 1.20
N SER A 49 -12.38 -15.81 0.65
CA SER A 49 -12.70 -17.23 0.52
C SER A 49 -12.02 -18.11 1.57
N THR A 50 -10.96 -17.64 2.26
CA THR A 50 -10.24 -18.49 3.19
C THR A 50 -10.65 -18.30 4.66
N LYS A 51 -10.46 -19.36 5.45
CA LYS A 51 -10.61 -19.30 6.91
C LYS A 51 -9.63 -18.31 7.55
N TYR A 52 -8.46 -18.11 6.94
CA TYR A 52 -7.47 -17.15 7.38
C TYR A 52 -7.98 -15.72 7.30
N GLY A 53 -8.51 -15.30 6.14
CA GLY A 53 -9.10 -13.98 5.96
C GLY A 53 -10.22 -13.69 6.96
N LYS A 54 -11.14 -14.64 7.18
CA LYS A 54 -12.21 -14.52 8.17
C LYS A 54 -11.66 -14.30 9.59
N LYS A 55 -10.59 -15.02 9.99
CA LYS A 55 -9.92 -14.83 11.28
C LYS A 55 -9.27 -13.45 11.39
N VAL A 56 -8.63 -12.95 10.33
CA VAL A 56 -8.04 -11.60 10.29
C VAL A 56 -9.11 -10.54 10.54
N TYR A 57 -10.25 -10.61 9.85
CA TYR A 57 -11.38 -9.69 10.05
C TYR A 57 -11.97 -9.80 11.45
N ALA A 58 -12.10 -11.01 11.99
CA ALA A 58 -12.61 -11.23 13.35
C ALA A 58 -11.70 -10.59 14.41
N VAL A 59 -10.38 -10.80 14.31
CA VAL A 59 -9.39 -10.19 15.21
C VAL A 59 -9.40 -8.67 15.10
N GLY A 60 -9.54 -8.13 13.87
CA GLY A 60 -9.62 -6.70 13.63
C GLY A 60 -10.89 -6.05 14.16
N SER A 61 -12.03 -6.75 14.15
CA SER A 61 -13.32 -6.21 14.61
C SER A 61 -13.49 -6.26 16.12
N ASN A 62 -13.11 -7.37 16.75
CA ASN A 62 -13.23 -7.55 18.20
C ASN A 62 -12.16 -8.52 18.71
N LEU A 63 -11.12 -7.96 19.29
CA LEU A 63 -9.98 -8.71 19.81
C LEU A 63 -10.36 -9.65 20.98
N LYS A 64 -11.25 -9.19 21.88
CA LYS A 64 -11.72 -10.00 23.01
C LYS A 64 -12.60 -11.15 22.52
N GLY A 65 -13.56 -10.87 21.65
CA GLY A 65 -14.43 -11.89 21.04
C GLY A 65 -13.65 -12.93 20.24
N ALA A 66 -12.64 -12.53 19.49
CA ALA A 66 -11.77 -13.45 18.75
C ALA A 66 -11.00 -14.41 19.68
N ARG A 67 -10.50 -13.91 20.82
CA ARG A 67 -9.85 -14.77 21.85
C ARG A 67 -10.83 -15.77 22.46
N MET A 68 -12.04 -15.33 22.78
CA MET A 68 -13.08 -16.20 23.33
C MET A 68 -13.51 -17.28 22.33
N ALA A 69 -13.45 -16.98 21.04
CA ALA A 69 -13.69 -17.94 19.96
C ALA A 69 -12.49 -18.88 19.68
N GLY A 70 -11.45 -18.90 20.53
CA GLY A 70 -10.29 -19.78 20.39
C GLY A 70 -9.28 -19.35 19.31
N ILE A 71 -9.36 -18.12 18.80
CA ILE A 71 -8.40 -17.64 17.80
C ILE A 71 -7.12 -17.18 18.49
N ASN A 72 -5.98 -17.75 18.11
CA ASN A 72 -4.68 -17.28 18.60
C ASN A 72 -4.34 -15.93 17.97
N VAL A 73 -4.64 -14.85 18.71
CA VAL A 73 -4.45 -13.46 18.24
C VAL A 73 -2.98 -13.13 18.03
N ALA A 74 -2.07 -13.67 18.84
CA ALA A 74 -0.63 -13.40 18.69
C ALA A 74 -0.10 -13.98 17.38
N ALA A 75 -0.41 -15.23 17.10
CA ALA A 75 -0.02 -15.89 15.83
C ALA A 75 -0.63 -15.17 14.62
N MET A 76 -1.88 -14.71 14.71
CA MET A 76 -2.52 -13.96 13.63
C MET A 76 -1.83 -12.62 13.37
N LYS A 77 -1.45 -11.88 14.42
CA LYS A 77 -0.72 -10.63 14.25
C LYS A 77 0.65 -10.88 13.60
N ILE A 78 1.42 -11.84 14.11
CA ILE A 78 2.74 -12.18 13.57
C ILE A 78 2.63 -12.53 12.08
N SER A 79 1.65 -13.36 11.70
CA SER A 79 1.47 -13.77 10.30
C SER A 79 1.12 -12.59 9.38
N VAL A 80 0.27 -11.65 9.84
CA VAL A 80 -0.09 -10.44 9.06
C VAL A 80 1.13 -9.55 8.87
N PHE A 81 1.92 -9.31 9.93
CA PHE A 81 3.14 -8.51 9.81
C PHE A 81 4.20 -9.19 8.94
N ALA A 82 4.34 -10.51 9.01
CA ALA A 82 5.26 -11.27 8.16
C ALA A 82 4.87 -11.15 6.67
N ILE A 83 3.58 -11.29 6.36
CA ILE A 83 3.06 -11.10 4.99
C ILE A 83 3.29 -9.65 4.53
N CYS A 84 3.02 -8.67 5.38
CA CYS A 84 3.26 -7.26 5.07
C CYS A 84 4.73 -7.01 4.74
N GLY A 85 5.66 -7.52 5.57
CA GLY A 85 7.10 -7.40 5.34
C GLY A 85 7.54 -8.05 4.03
N ALA A 86 7.02 -9.24 3.72
CA ALA A 86 7.30 -9.91 2.45
C ALA A 86 6.83 -9.08 1.24
N LEU A 87 5.64 -8.50 1.31
CA LEU A 87 5.12 -7.63 0.25
C LEU A 87 5.94 -6.33 0.08
N VAL A 88 6.39 -5.75 1.19
CA VAL A 88 7.29 -4.59 1.16
C VAL A 88 8.60 -4.95 0.49
N GLY A 89 9.16 -6.14 0.77
CA GLY A 89 10.36 -6.64 0.09
C GLY A 89 10.18 -6.77 -1.43
N VAL A 90 9.05 -7.33 -1.87
CA VAL A 90 8.70 -7.41 -3.30
C VAL A 90 8.56 -6.02 -3.91
N ALA A 91 7.89 -5.09 -3.22
CA ALA A 91 7.73 -3.73 -3.69
C ALA A 91 9.07 -2.98 -3.81
N ALA A 92 9.97 -3.14 -2.84
CA ALA A 92 11.31 -2.56 -2.87
C ALA A 92 12.13 -3.12 -4.04
N PHE A 93 12.07 -4.42 -4.28
CA PHE A 93 12.74 -5.05 -5.43
C PHE A 93 12.24 -4.49 -6.76
N LEU A 94 10.92 -4.39 -6.94
CA LEU A 94 10.32 -3.83 -8.15
C LEU A 94 10.67 -2.34 -8.33
N TRP A 95 10.71 -1.59 -7.22
CA TRP A 95 11.12 -0.18 -7.25
C TRP A 95 12.53 -0.01 -7.78
N ILE A 96 13.50 -0.80 -7.26
CA ILE A 96 14.90 -0.76 -7.70
C ILE A 96 15.00 -1.20 -9.16
N ALA A 97 14.26 -2.23 -9.56
CA ALA A 97 14.23 -2.69 -10.95
C ALA A 97 13.72 -1.62 -11.93
N MET A 98 12.74 -0.80 -11.51
CA MET A 98 12.21 0.29 -12.34
C MET A 98 13.15 1.49 -12.44
N ASN A 99 13.73 1.89 -11.32
CA ASN A 99 14.50 3.15 -11.23
C ASN A 99 16.00 2.96 -11.50
N ALA A 100 16.51 1.72 -11.45
CA ALA A 100 17.93 1.38 -11.59
C ALA A 100 18.87 2.18 -10.66
N SER A 101 18.32 2.80 -9.65
CA SER A 101 19.06 3.60 -8.66
C SER A 101 18.31 3.62 -7.33
N CYS A 102 19.06 3.69 -6.24
CA CYS A 102 18.53 3.80 -4.90
C CYS A 102 19.39 4.76 -4.09
N ASP A 103 18.75 5.71 -3.43
CA ASP A 103 19.39 6.56 -2.43
C ASP A 103 18.93 6.09 -1.04
N PRO A 104 19.84 5.55 -0.20
CA PRO A 104 19.47 5.04 1.12
C PRO A 104 18.89 6.10 2.06
N ALA A 105 19.18 7.39 1.82
CA ALA A 105 18.74 8.48 2.67
C ALA A 105 17.30 8.95 2.33
N THR A 106 16.91 8.88 1.07
CA THR A 106 15.65 9.49 0.60
C THR A 106 14.65 8.49 0.02
N THR A 107 15.13 7.34 -0.48
CA THR A 107 14.24 6.34 -1.08
C THR A 107 13.35 5.70 -0.01
N GLY A 108 12.04 5.77 -0.20
CA GLY A 108 11.06 5.21 0.74
C GLY A 108 10.61 6.17 1.85
N THR A 109 11.20 7.35 1.95
CA THR A 109 10.77 8.35 2.95
C THR A 109 9.30 8.69 2.77
N SER A 110 8.52 8.62 3.85
CA SER A 110 7.07 8.89 3.91
C SER A 110 6.18 7.92 3.12
N TYR A 111 6.70 6.81 2.62
CA TYR A 111 5.88 5.82 1.88
C TYR A 111 4.81 5.17 2.77
N GLU A 112 5.05 5.07 4.08
CA GLU A 112 4.06 4.61 5.05
C GLU A 112 2.83 5.52 5.08
N MET A 113 3.01 6.84 4.99
CA MET A 113 1.89 7.79 4.93
C MET A 113 1.09 7.64 3.63
N TYR A 114 1.78 7.42 2.51
CA TYR A 114 1.13 7.21 1.21
C TYR A 114 0.34 5.91 1.19
N ALA A 115 0.88 4.84 1.78
CA ALA A 115 0.19 3.56 1.91
C ALA A 115 -1.07 3.68 2.77
N ILE A 116 -0.99 4.36 3.93
CA ILE A 116 -2.13 4.62 4.80
C ILE A 116 -3.19 5.44 4.05
N ALA A 117 -2.79 6.51 3.35
CA ALA A 117 -3.71 7.33 2.57
C ALA A 117 -4.46 6.51 1.51
N ALA A 118 -3.75 5.68 0.75
CA ALA A 118 -4.33 4.81 -0.26
C ALA A 118 -5.34 3.81 0.33
N VAL A 119 -5.00 3.19 1.47
CA VAL A 119 -5.86 2.22 2.16
C VAL A 119 -7.12 2.89 2.71
N VAL A 120 -6.99 4.09 3.27
CA VAL A 120 -8.12 4.87 3.81
C VAL A 120 -9.02 5.35 2.69
N LEU A 121 -8.46 5.89 1.59
CA LEU A 121 -9.20 6.23 0.36
C LEU A 121 -9.94 5.01 -0.21
N GLY A 122 -9.34 3.83 -0.10
CA GLY A 122 -9.94 2.56 -0.48
C GLY A 122 -11.10 2.09 0.42
N GLY A 123 -11.45 2.87 1.46
CA GLY A 123 -12.59 2.58 2.33
C GLY A 123 -12.33 1.51 3.39
N ILE A 124 -11.07 1.24 3.72
CA ILE A 124 -10.72 0.36 4.83
C ILE A 124 -10.77 1.14 6.13
N SER A 125 -11.49 0.59 7.13
CA SER A 125 -11.65 1.22 8.43
C SER A 125 -10.34 1.22 9.22
N MET A 126 -9.90 2.38 9.69
CA MET A 126 -8.77 2.51 10.61
C MET A 126 -9.00 1.82 11.98
N SER A 127 -10.27 1.65 12.37
CA SER A 127 -10.63 0.91 13.58
C SER A 127 -10.52 -0.62 13.43
N GLY A 128 -10.24 -1.10 12.21
CA GLY A 128 -10.08 -2.53 11.89
C GLY A 128 -11.38 -3.27 11.62
N GLY A 129 -11.25 -4.50 11.15
CA GLY A 129 -12.34 -5.44 10.94
C GLY A 129 -13.31 -5.15 9.81
N LYS A 130 -13.17 -4.04 9.09
CA LYS A 130 -14.04 -3.63 7.98
C LYS A 130 -13.24 -3.09 6.82
N GLY A 131 -13.61 -3.48 5.61
CA GLY A 131 -13.00 -3.06 4.35
C GLY A 131 -12.97 -4.18 3.33
N ARG A 132 -12.68 -3.83 2.08
CA ARG A 132 -12.55 -4.79 0.97
C ARG A 132 -11.17 -4.61 0.32
N CYS A 133 -10.51 -5.73 0.02
CA CYS A 133 -9.18 -5.71 -0.62
C CYS A 133 -9.21 -4.98 -1.98
N LEU A 134 -10.27 -5.14 -2.78
CA LEU A 134 -10.45 -4.36 -4.02
C LEU A 134 -10.49 -2.85 -3.79
N GLY A 135 -11.00 -2.40 -2.65
CA GLY A 135 -10.98 -0.98 -2.30
C GLY A 135 -9.58 -0.40 -2.25
N ILE A 136 -8.60 -1.18 -1.77
CA ILE A 136 -7.19 -0.74 -1.72
C ILE A 136 -6.65 -0.43 -3.12
N LEU A 137 -6.97 -1.26 -4.11
CA LEU A 137 -6.55 -1.05 -5.50
C LEU A 137 -7.08 0.31 -6.02
N PHE A 138 -8.39 0.55 -5.87
CA PHE A 138 -9.01 1.81 -6.29
C PHE A 138 -8.49 3.00 -5.49
N GLY A 139 -8.26 2.83 -4.18
CA GLY A 139 -7.67 3.85 -3.33
C GLY A 139 -6.25 4.22 -3.75
N ALA A 140 -5.41 3.22 -4.06
CA ALA A 140 -4.06 3.43 -4.55
C ALA A 140 -4.04 4.13 -5.92
N MET A 141 -4.93 3.73 -6.84
CA MET A 141 -5.08 4.41 -8.13
C MET A 141 -5.51 5.87 -7.95
N SER A 142 -6.54 6.13 -7.14
CA SER A 142 -7.01 7.48 -6.86
C SER A 142 -5.92 8.34 -6.23
N TYR A 143 -5.19 7.79 -5.24
CA TYR A 143 -4.08 8.50 -4.61
C TYR A 143 -2.97 8.83 -5.63
N THR A 144 -2.61 7.89 -6.51
CA THR A 144 -1.58 8.11 -7.53
C THR A 144 -1.99 9.21 -8.52
N VAL A 145 -3.27 9.26 -8.90
CA VAL A 145 -3.80 10.34 -9.76
C VAL A 145 -3.68 11.69 -9.07
N ILE A 146 -4.10 11.78 -7.80
CA ILE A 146 -3.96 13.01 -7.00
C ILE A 146 -2.50 13.44 -6.92
N ASP A 147 -1.58 12.51 -6.62
CA ASP A 147 -0.14 12.78 -6.54
C ASP A 147 0.40 13.34 -7.86
N LYS A 148 0.02 12.74 -9.00
CA LYS A 148 0.44 13.23 -10.33
C LYS A 148 -0.09 14.61 -10.65
N ILE A 149 -1.32 14.93 -10.27
CA ILE A 149 -1.89 16.27 -10.43
C ILE A 149 -1.09 17.30 -9.62
N ILE A 150 -0.79 17.00 -8.35
CA ILE A 150 -0.04 17.92 -7.47
C ILE A 150 1.37 18.14 -8.02
N VAL A 151 2.06 17.09 -8.45
CA VAL A 151 3.41 17.19 -9.05
C VAL A 151 3.37 17.98 -10.36
N SER A 152 2.31 17.86 -11.16
CA SER A 152 2.14 18.61 -12.41
C SER A 152 2.02 20.13 -12.20
N LEU A 153 1.58 20.57 -11.03
CA LEU A 153 1.52 21.99 -10.66
C LEU A 153 2.90 22.61 -10.40
N LYS A 154 3.99 21.83 -10.46
CA LYS A 154 5.39 22.27 -10.26
C LYS A 154 5.60 23.06 -8.96
N MET A 155 4.83 22.75 -7.93
CA MET A 155 4.95 23.37 -6.62
C MET A 155 6.19 22.86 -5.87
N ASP A 156 6.66 23.61 -4.89
CA ASP A 156 7.79 23.23 -4.07
C ASP A 156 7.50 21.91 -3.30
N SER A 157 8.52 21.10 -3.11
CA SER A 157 8.42 19.78 -2.45
C SER A 157 7.77 19.85 -1.06
N LEU A 158 8.05 20.91 -0.30
CA LEU A 158 7.44 21.14 1.01
C LEU A 158 5.93 21.34 0.92
N ILE A 159 5.48 22.14 -0.06
CA ILE A 159 4.07 22.43 -0.31
C ILE A 159 3.35 21.15 -0.75
N ASN A 160 3.98 20.35 -1.63
CA ASN A 160 3.45 19.06 -2.06
C ASN A 160 3.17 18.13 -0.89
N ASN A 161 4.11 18.02 0.05
CA ASN A 161 3.96 17.16 1.22
C ASN A 161 2.88 17.70 2.18
N ALA A 162 2.77 19.01 2.34
CA ALA A 162 1.72 19.64 3.14
C ALA A 162 0.31 19.38 2.56
N ILE A 163 0.15 19.50 1.24
CA ILE A 163 -1.12 19.21 0.55
C ILE A 163 -1.50 17.74 0.70
N LYS A 164 -0.55 16.82 0.53
CA LYS A 164 -0.78 15.38 0.72
C LYS A 164 -1.21 15.05 2.14
N GLY A 165 -0.56 15.66 3.14
CA GLY A 165 -0.93 15.51 4.55
C GLY A 165 -2.34 16.06 4.83
N MET A 166 -2.70 17.19 4.24
CA MET A 166 -4.03 17.79 4.40
C MET A 166 -5.13 16.92 3.77
N ILE A 167 -4.89 16.39 2.56
CA ILE A 167 -5.82 15.46 1.90
C ILE A 167 -6.03 14.22 2.78
N LEU A 168 -4.96 13.64 3.32
CA LEU A 168 -5.04 12.49 4.20
C LEU A 168 -5.88 12.81 5.44
N LEU A 169 -5.67 13.97 6.07
CA LEU A 169 -6.40 14.40 7.25
C LEU A 169 -7.90 14.55 6.96
N ILE A 170 -8.27 15.20 5.85
CA ILE A 170 -9.66 15.36 5.42
C ILE A 170 -10.33 13.99 5.20
N VAL A 171 -9.66 13.08 4.51
CA VAL A 171 -10.21 11.73 4.22
C VAL A 171 -10.42 10.94 5.50
N ILE A 172 -9.46 11.00 6.45
CA ILE A 172 -9.61 10.35 7.76
C ILE A 172 -10.78 10.97 8.53
N MET A 173 -10.89 12.29 8.55
CA MET A 173 -12.00 12.98 9.23
C MET A 173 -13.36 12.55 8.67
N ILE A 174 -13.50 12.49 7.36
CA ILE A 174 -14.74 12.01 6.71
C ILE A 174 -15.03 10.55 7.09
N GLN A 175 -14.01 9.70 7.10
CA GLN A 175 -14.17 8.29 7.43
C GLN A 175 -14.56 8.05 8.90
N VAL A 176 -14.02 8.84 9.83
CA VAL A 176 -14.31 8.73 11.26
C VAL A 176 -15.62 9.41 11.63
N ALA A 177 -15.91 10.58 11.04
CA ALA A 177 -17.12 11.35 11.31
C ALA A 177 -18.36 10.79 10.60
N GLY A 178 -18.21 10.24 9.39
CA GLY A 178 -19.31 9.75 8.58
C GLY A 178 -20.23 8.74 9.27
N PRO A 179 -19.73 7.69 9.94
CA PRO A 179 -20.56 6.75 10.68
C PRO A 179 -21.28 7.37 11.88
N LYS A 180 -20.64 8.34 12.57
CA LYS A 180 -21.25 9.04 13.71
C LYS A 180 -22.40 9.95 13.28
N ILE A 181 -22.26 10.62 12.15
CA ILE A 181 -23.30 11.50 11.59
C ILE A 181 -24.50 10.65 11.13
N ARG A 182 -24.24 9.54 10.44
CA ARG A 182 -25.30 8.63 9.99
C ARG A 182 -26.05 7.94 11.12
N GLY A 183 -25.40 7.70 12.26
CA GLY A 183 -26.03 7.13 13.45
C GLY A 183 -26.88 8.13 14.24
N LYS A 184 -26.71 9.44 14.04
CA LYS A 184 -27.55 10.48 14.67
C LYS A 184 -28.76 10.87 13.81
N LEU A 185 -28.80 10.46 12.54
CA LEU A 185 -29.89 10.73 11.60
C LEU A 185 -30.90 9.57 11.49
N LYS A 186 -30.70 8.50 12.26
CA LYS A 186 -31.66 7.42 12.51
C LYS A 186 -32.13 7.45 13.97
#